data_e4fb823c9777ac37d1938e76019cee3e
#
_entry.id   e4fb823c9777ac37d1938e76019cee3e
#
_cell.length_a   1.000
_cell.length_b   1.000
_cell.length_c   1.000
_cell.angle_alpha   90.00
_cell.angle_beta   90.00
_cell.angle_gamma   90.00
#
_symmetry.space_group_name_H-M   'P 1'
#
loop_
_entity.id
_entity.type
_entity.pdbx_description
1 polymer ?
#
loop_
_entity_poly.entity_id
_entity_poly.type
_entity_poly.pdbx_seq_one_letter_code
_entity_poly.pdbx_strand_id
1 'polypeptide(L)'
;MKQQWIIAGLCLFIAQASTFAQTEKKGLLKRAKITEFNAQSGSTMGLTVMGEQADFLQLAPNSLLAQTDLTDYTKTGGFGPMMQAGGPISGIHGLYVGLQFREEPLNGFLRQPVLRLGFTFMNTNNISASYSRSTITPYDTLTSSQTGAQTLVDSVFNQNINMNYQTQQLRLDGALIFQTTDKYRFSFHTGIGVSLGTAISSRTTINYLEDRYISSSDDEDNDGDFYSYNEDAYESVSETVKNKNGFAFTGYIPVGFNMRLGKKREFWKHLNIYAEMRPGLYITAIPELATQTNFGLTSNLGLKIKW
;
A
#
# COMPACT_ATOMS: atom_id res chain seq x y z
N MET A 1 -16.21 17.64 9.67
CA MET A 1 -16.45 17.07 11.01
C MET A 1 -15.61 15.83 11.35
N LYS A 2 -15.30 14.88 10.44
CA LYS A 2 -14.51 13.67 10.78
C LYS A 2 -13.02 13.92 11.15
N GLN A 3 -12.39 14.96 10.63
CA GLN A 3 -10.96 15.26 10.94
C GLN A 3 -10.73 15.84 12.36
N GLN A 4 -11.70 16.52 12.93
CA GLN A 4 -11.56 17.11 14.27
C GLN A 4 -11.51 16.06 15.38
N TRP A 5 -12.18 14.92 15.19
CA TRP A 5 -12.15 13.80 16.15
C TRP A 5 -10.81 13.06 16.20
N ILE A 6 -10.08 13.03 15.07
CA ILE A 6 -8.74 12.41 15.00
C ILE A 6 -7.74 13.25 15.80
N ILE A 7 -7.80 14.59 15.68
CA ILE A 7 -6.91 15.51 16.41
C ILE A 7 -7.23 15.48 17.90
N ALA A 8 -8.52 15.47 18.30
CA ALA A 8 -8.93 15.35 19.69
C ALA A 8 -8.49 14.02 20.32
N GLY A 9 -8.60 12.91 19.60
CA GLY A 9 -8.12 11.60 20.01
C GLY A 9 -6.60 11.58 20.21
N LEU A 10 -5.85 12.25 19.34
CA LEU A 10 -4.40 12.36 19.43
C LEU A 10 -3.96 13.17 20.67
N CYS A 11 -4.63 14.28 20.96
CA CYS A 11 -4.37 15.10 22.15
C CYS A 11 -4.70 14.36 23.45
N LEU A 12 -5.79 13.58 23.48
CA LEU A 12 -6.15 12.75 24.64
C LEU A 12 -5.14 11.62 24.88
N PHE A 13 -4.62 11.01 23.82
CA PHE A 13 -3.61 9.95 23.93
C PHE A 13 -2.26 10.49 24.47
N ILE A 14 -1.85 11.68 24.02
CA ILE A 14 -0.64 12.37 24.54
C ILE A 14 -0.80 12.74 26.01
N ALA A 15 -1.97 13.22 26.42
CA ALA A 15 -2.27 13.57 27.79
C ALA A 15 -2.29 12.34 28.72
N GLN A 16 -2.83 11.20 28.26
CA GLN A 16 -2.82 9.95 29.03
C GLN A 16 -1.43 9.32 29.12
N ALA A 17 -0.61 9.38 28.07
CA ALA A 17 0.75 8.87 28.10
C ALA A 17 1.62 9.60 29.15
N SER A 18 1.39 10.90 29.38
CA SER A 18 2.10 11.66 30.41
C SER A 18 1.66 11.32 31.84
N THR A 19 0.41 10.93 32.06
CA THR A 19 -0.08 10.49 33.38
C THR A 19 0.37 9.08 33.76
N PHE A 20 0.51 8.17 32.79
CA PHE A 20 1.05 6.82 33.03
C PHE A 20 2.53 6.83 33.47
N ALA A 21 3.30 7.85 33.08
CA ALA A 21 4.71 7.98 33.47
C ALA A 21 4.92 8.29 34.98
N GLN A 22 3.87 8.68 35.68
CA GLN A 22 3.98 9.12 37.10
C GLN A 22 3.56 8.07 38.14
N THR A 23 3.01 6.90 37.73
CA THR A 23 2.55 5.90 38.70
C THR A 23 3.67 4.93 39.07
N GLU A 24 4.24 5.13 40.28
CA GLU A 24 5.26 4.25 40.85
C GLU A 24 4.74 2.84 41.16
N LYS A 25 5.17 1.83 40.42
CA LYS A 25 5.12 0.43 40.86
C LYS A 25 6.41 -0.33 40.53
N LYS A 26 6.89 -1.08 41.55
CA LYS A 26 8.12 -1.86 41.56
C LYS A 26 8.07 -3.00 40.54
N GLY A 27 8.87 -2.97 39.45
CA GLY A 27 8.99 -4.01 38.43
C GLY A 27 9.98 -3.62 37.33
N LEU A 28 10.21 -4.46 36.38
CA LEU A 28 11.04 -4.21 35.17
C LEU A 28 10.67 -2.90 34.47
N LEU A 29 9.39 -2.51 34.52
CA LEU A 29 8.88 -1.24 33.99
C LEU A 29 9.36 0.01 34.77
N LYS A 30 9.90 -0.13 36.01
CA LYS A 30 10.44 1.00 36.77
C LYS A 30 11.66 1.67 36.13
N ARG A 31 12.30 1.00 35.16
CA ARG A 31 13.50 1.51 34.48
C ARG A 31 13.22 1.99 33.06
N ALA A 32 11.99 1.84 32.56
CA ALA A 32 11.63 2.26 31.22
C ALA A 32 11.28 3.74 31.23
N LYS A 33 12.01 4.52 30.44
CA LYS A 33 11.76 5.95 30.22
C LYS A 33 11.25 6.15 28.80
N ILE A 34 10.14 6.87 28.66
CA ILE A 34 9.68 7.32 27.34
C ILE A 34 10.68 8.37 26.84
N THR A 35 11.31 8.13 25.73
CA THR A 35 12.35 9.01 25.17
C THR A 35 11.97 9.63 23.84
N GLU A 36 10.96 9.07 23.16
CA GLU A 36 10.53 9.60 21.88
C GLU A 36 9.07 9.27 21.57
N PHE A 37 8.45 10.16 20.79
CA PHE A 37 7.17 9.95 20.15
C PHE A 37 7.36 10.13 18.65
N ASN A 38 6.81 9.21 17.84
CA ASN A 38 6.96 9.21 16.40
C ASN A 38 5.60 9.15 15.72
N ALA A 39 5.43 9.97 14.70
CA ALA A 39 4.32 9.88 13.74
C ALA A 39 4.91 9.72 12.34
N GLN A 40 4.42 8.75 11.59
CA GLN A 40 4.91 8.47 10.24
C GLN A 40 3.80 8.19 9.25
N SER A 41 4.10 8.44 7.98
CA SER A 41 3.30 8.08 6.84
C SER A 41 4.21 7.56 5.74
N GLY A 42 3.70 6.65 4.93
CA GLY A 42 4.50 6.06 3.86
C GLY A 42 3.70 5.16 2.95
N SER A 43 4.43 4.37 2.19
CA SER A 43 3.89 3.41 1.24
C SER A 43 4.61 2.07 1.32
N THR A 44 3.94 1.02 0.91
CA THR A 44 4.50 -0.34 0.85
C THR A 44 4.39 -0.87 -0.57
N MET A 45 5.45 -1.49 -1.05
CA MET A 45 5.57 -2.13 -2.36
C MET A 45 5.79 -3.64 -2.18
N GLY A 46 5.44 -4.43 -3.21
CA GLY A 46 5.69 -5.88 -3.25
C GLY A 46 4.67 -6.72 -2.47
N LEU A 47 3.54 -6.15 -2.07
CA LEU A 47 2.50 -6.89 -1.33
C LEU A 47 1.40 -7.47 -2.22
N THR A 48 1.22 -6.93 -3.41
CA THR A 48 0.20 -7.39 -4.35
C THR A 48 0.66 -8.67 -5.04
N VAL A 49 -0.14 -9.71 -4.97
CA VAL A 49 0.04 -10.98 -5.68
C VAL A 49 -0.87 -11.00 -6.90
N MET A 50 -0.38 -11.62 -7.97
CA MET A 50 -1.20 -11.88 -9.14
C MET A 50 -2.14 -13.05 -8.85
N GLY A 51 -3.43 -12.77 -8.84
CA GLY A 51 -4.48 -13.77 -8.62
C GLY A 51 -4.88 -14.51 -9.90
N GLU A 52 -5.63 -15.59 -9.69
CA GLU A 52 -6.32 -16.34 -10.74
C GLU A 52 -7.84 -16.09 -10.66
N GLN A 53 -8.59 -16.40 -11.72
CA GLN A 53 -10.06 -16.36 -11.68
C GLN A 53 -10.61 -17.17 -10.50
N ALA A 54 -10.03 -18.35 -10.25
CA ALA A 54 -10.44 -19.25 -9.17
C ALA A 54 -10.35 -18.60 -7.79
N ASP A 55 -9.34 -17.75 -7.54
CA ASP A 55 -9.20 -17.02 -6.27
C ASP A 55 -10.36 -16.03 -6.09
N PHE A 56 -10.70 -15.30 -7.16
CA PHE A 56 -11.78 -14.31 -7.12
C PHE A 56 -13.18 -14.96 -7.06
N LEU A 57 -13.35 -16.16 -7.64
CA LEU A 57 -14.57 -16.94 -7.45
C LEU A 57 -14.77 -17.42 -6.01
N GLN A 58 -13.68 -17.72 -5.28
CA GLN A 58 -13.76 -18.01 -3.85
C GLN A 58 -14.07 -16.76 -3.02
N LEU A 59 -13.52 -15.61 -3.39
CA LEU A 59 -13.74 -14.33 -2.71
C LEU A 59 -15.11 -13.72 -3.00
N ALA A 60 -15.67 -13.97 -4.20
CA ALA A 60 -16.94 -13.41 -4.68
C ALA A 60 -17.75 -14.44 -5.48
N PRO A 61 -18.26 -15.51 -4.84
CA PRO A 61 -18.87 -16.64 -5.53
C PRO A 61 -20.20 -16.31 -6.24
N ASN A 62 -20.85 -15.22 -5.84
CA ASN A 62 -22.14 -14.79 -6.41
C ASN A 62 -21.99 -13.57 -7.34
N SER A 63 -20.78 -13.24 -7.75
CA SER A 63 -20.53 -12.14 -8.68
C SER A 63 -20.85 -12.51 -10.13
N LEU A 64 -20.94 -11.53 -11.02
CA LEU A 64 -21.03 -11.73 -12.47
C LEU A 64 -19.86 -12.58 -13.00
N LEU A 65 -18.72 -12.56 -12.34
CA LEU A 65 -17.57 -13.39 -12.67
C LEU A 65 -17.91 -14.90 -12.71
N ALA A 66 -18.81 -15.36 -11.84
CA ALA A 66 -19.24 -16.76 -11.80
C ALA A 66 -20.02 -17.19 -13.08
N GLN A 67 -20.55 -16.22 -13.83
CA GLN A 67 -21.28 -16.43 -15.07
C GLN A 67 -20.44 -16.08 -16.32
N THR A 68 -19.21 -15.55 -16.11
CA THR A 68 -18.33 -15.10 -17.19
C THR A 68 -17.34 -16.20 -17.53
N ASP A 69 -17.36 -16.65 -18.78
CA ASP A 69 -16.33 -17.54 -19.31
C ASP A 69 -15.10 -16.72 -19.73
N LEU A 70 -13.97 -16.97 -19.08
CA LEU A 70 -12.69 -16.30 -19.38
C LEU A 70 -11.77 -17.13 -20.30
N THR A 71 -12.26 -18.21 -20.91
CA THR A 71 -11.43 -19.09 -21.74
C THR A 71 -10.79 -18.35 -22.92
N ASP A 72 -11.53 -17.40 -23.51
CA ASP A 72 -11.09 -16.59 -24.65
C ASP A 72 -10.38 -15.28 -24.24
N TYR A 73 -10.23 -15.05 -22.93
CA TYR A 73 -9.55 -13.86 -22.44
C TYR A 73 -8.06 -14.12 -22.24
N THR A 74 -7.26 -13.15 -22.62
CA THR A 74 -5.84 -13.14 -22.31
C THR A 74 -5.65 -12.52 -20.92
N LYS A 75 -4.96 -13.24 -20.02
CA LYS A 75 -4.55 -12.69 -18.77
C LYS A 75 -3.49 -11.62 -19.04
N THR A 76 -3.89 -10.37 -18.95
CA THR A 76 -2.96 -9.26 -19.03
C THR A 76 -2.20 -9.20 -17.73
N GLY A 77 -0.89 -9.38 -17.82
CA GLY A 77 -0.03 -9.44 -16.65
C GLY A 77 -0.28 -8.25 -15.75
N GLY A 78 -0.75 -8.53 -14.53
CA GLY A 78 -0.56 -7.59 -13.46
C GLY A 78 0.93 -7.25 -13.47
N PHE A 79 1.28 -5.99 -13.52
CA PHE A 79 2.67 -5.54 -13.53
C PHE A 79 3.45 -6.29 -12.47
N GLY A 80 4.59 -6.87 -12.86
CA GLY A 80 5.44 -7.63 -11.96
C GLY A 80 5.75 -6.85 -10.67
N PRO A 81 6.11 -7.52 -9.58
CA PRO A 81 6.14 -6.95 -8.23
C PRO A 81 6.98 -5.69 -8.03
N MET A 82 7.76 -5.29 -9.02
CA MET A 82 8.65 -4.11 -8.91
C MET A 82 8.21 -2.87 -9.71
N MET A 83 7.20 -2.93 -10.59
CA MET A 83 6.94 -1.81 -11.51
C MET A 83 5.48 -1.34 -11.62
N GLN A 84 4.66 -1.53 -10.62
CA GLN A 84 3.41 -0.78 -10.55
C GLN A 84 3.67 0.66 -10.09
N ALA A 85 4.31 1.45 -10.91
CA ALA A 85 4.40 2.91 -10.72
C ALA A 85 3.01 3.61 -10.80
N GLY A 86 1.92 2.86 -10.93
CA GLY A 86 0.55 3.36 -10.98
C GLY A 86 -0.49 2.46 -10.29
N GLY A 87 -0.09 1.33 -9.68
CA GLY A 87 -1.00 0.52 -8.88
C GLY A 87 -1.41 1.24 -7.60
N PRO A 88 -2.51 0.83 -6.93
CA PRO A 88 -2.92 1.44 -5.69
C PRO A 88 -1.79 1.32 -4.67
N ILE A 89 -1.10 2.42 -4.44
CA ILE A 89 -0.01 2.51 -3.47
C ILE A 89 -0.60 2.14 -2.12
N SER A 90 -0.11 1.05 -1.53
CA SER A 90 -0.50 0.63 -0.20
C SER A 90 -0.04 1.69 0.79
N GLY A 91 -0.99 2.47 1.29
CA GLY A 91 -0.72 3.53 2.28
C GLY A 91 -0.49 2.95 3.66
N ILE A 92 0.49 3.47 4.38
CA ILE A 92 0.77 3.11 5.76
C ILE A 92 0.90 4.37 6.62
N HIS A 93 0.23 4.37 7.78
CA HIS A 93 0.30 5.45 8.76
C HIS A 93 0.54 4.84 10.14
N GLY A 94 1.45 5.41 10.91
CA GLY A 94 1.81 4.84 12.22
C GLY A 94 2.10 5.89 13.28
N LEU A 95 1.78 5.53 14.53
CA LEU A 95 2.08 6.29 15.74
C LEU A 95 2.83 5.38 16.70
N TYR A 96 3.94 5.87 17.25
CA TYR A 96 4.83 5.07 18.07
C TYR A 96 5.35 5.84 19.27
N VAL A 97 5.64 5.08 20.31
CA VAL A 97 6.35 5.53 21.52
C VAL A 97 7.65 4.76 21.61
N GLY A 98 8.75 5.44 21.87
CA GLY A 98 10.05 4.82 22.10
C GLY A 98 10.37 4.78 23.60
N LEU A 99 10.71 3.58 24.08
CA LEU A 99 11.07 3.27 25.46
C LEU A 99 12.55 2.95 25.55
N GLN A 100 13.26 3.59 26.47
CA GLN A 100 14.66 3.30 26.78
C GLN A 100 14.76 2.78 28.22
N PHE A 101 15.54 1.71 28.41
CA PHE A 101 15.65 1.02 29.70
C PHE A 101 16.90 1.42 30.52
N ARG A 102 17.87 2.08 29.88
CA ARG A 102 19.09 2.57 30.50
C ARG A 102 19.46 3.94 29.93
N GLU A 103 20.10 4.79 30.74
CA GLU A 103 20.51 6.13 30.31
C GLU A 103 21.92 6.17 29.71
N GLU A 104 22.80 5.24 30.13
CA GLU A 104 24.19 5.23 29.72
C GLU A 104 24.36 4.78 28.25
N PRO A 105 25.18 5.49 27.45
CA PRO A 105 25.49 5.08 26.09
C PRO A 105 26.30 3.76 26.11
N LEU A 106 26.03 2.87 25.15
CA LEU A 106 26.79 1.62 24.99
C LEU A 106 28.25 1.88 24.65
N ASN A 107 28.49 2.82 23.78
CA ASN A 107 29.82 3.31 23.35
C ASN A 107 29.67 4.79 22.99
N GLY A 108 30.77 5.52 22.84
CA GLY A 108 30.73 6.94 22.44
C GLY A 108 30.02 7.22 21.10
N PHE A 109 29.81 6.19 20.28
CA PHE A 109 29.16 6.29 18.97
C PHE A 109 27.72 5.77 18.92
N LEU A 110 27.40 4.71 19.67
CA LEU A 110 26.07 4.09 19.69
C LEU A 110 25.29 4.49 20.94
N ARG A 111 24.02 4.81 20.77
CA ARG A 111 23.08 4.98 21.88
C ARG A 111 22.56 3.63 22.37
N GLN A 112 21.99 3.61 23.57
CA GLN A 112 21.23 2.47 24.07
C GLN A 112 20.07 2.17 23.12
N PRO A 113 19.76 0.86 22.92
CA PRO A 113 18.63 0.48 22.09
C PRO A 113 17.31 1.04 22.62
N VAL A 114 16.45 1.44 21.70
CA VAL A 114 15.11 1.94 21.98
C VAL A 114 14.10 0.89 21.56
N LEU A 115 13.24 0.46 22.46
CA LEU A 115 12.07 -0.34 22.13
C LEU A 115 10.97 0.60 21.64
N ARG A 116 10.68 0.54 20.33
CA ARG A 116 9.62 1.32 19.70
C ARG A 116 8.35 0.46 19.64
N LEU A 117 7.27 0.93 20.26
CA LEU A 117 5.95 0.28 20.24
C LEU A 117 4.93 1.23 19.65
N GLY A 118 3.98 0.72 18.89
CA GLY A 118 2.97 1.57 18.29
C GLY A 118 1.86 0.84 17.56
N PHE A 119 1.03 1.65 16.93
CA PHE A 119 -0.07 1.20 16.07
C PHE A 119 0.18 1.69 14.65
N THR A 120 -0.16 0.82 13.71
CA THR A 120 -0.06 1.12 12.29
C THR A 120 -1.39 0.83 11.62
N PHE A 121 -1.89 1.79 10.86
CA PHE A 121 -2.99 1.61 9.92
C PHE A 121 -2.42 1.41 8.54
N MET A 122 -2.87 0.37 7.84
CA MET A 122 -2.38 0.00 6.51
C MET A 122 -3.54 -0.30 5.58
N ASN A 123 -3.52 0.31 4.38
CA ASN A 123 -4.43 -0.02 3.29
C ASN A 123 -3.63 -0.72 2.19
N THR A 124 -4.00 -1.95 1.85
CA THR A 124 -3.21 -2.82 0.97
C THR A 124 -4.10 -3.44 -0.09
N ASN A 125 -3.63 -3.43 -1.34
CA ASN A 125 -4.12 -4.30 -2.39
C ASN A 125 -3.33 -5.62 -2.32
N ASN A 126 -3.99 -6.70 -1.90
CA ASN A 126 -3.32 -7.97 -1.64
C ASN A 126 -3.28 -8.86 -2.88
N ILE A 127 -4.37 -8.91 -3.67
CA ILE A 127 -4.49 -9.73 -4.87
C ILE A 127 -5.06 -8.87 -5.98
N SER A 128 -4.50 -9.00 -7.18
CA SER A 128 -4.97 -8.31 -8.38
C SER A 128 -4.92 -9.27 -9.57
N ALA A 129 -5.91 -9.20 -10.44
CA ALA A 129 -5.89 -9.87 -11.73
C ALA A 129 -6.57 -8.99 -12.77
N SER A 130 -6.11 -9.11 -14.02
CA SER A 130 -6.69 -8.41 -15.15
C SER A 130 -6.76 -9.37 -16.33
N TYR A 131 -7.90 -9.38 -17.01
CA TYR A 131 -8.17 -10.18 -18.20
C TYR A 131 -8.68 -9.26 -19.28
N SER A 132 -8.21 -9.44 -20.50
CA SER A 132 -8.64 -8.68 -21.66
C SER A 132 -8.97 -9.58 -22.83
N ARG A 133 -9.98 -9.20 -23.61
CA ARG A 133 -10.33 -9.79 -24.88
C ARG A 133 -10.59 -8.68 -25.89
N SER A 134 -10.05 -8.82 -27.09
CA SER A 134 -10.34 -7.95 -28.24
C SER A 134 -10.94 -8.79 -29.33
N THR A 135 -12.07 -8.36 -29.84
CA THR A 135 -12.74 -9.01 -31.02
C THR A 135 -12.79 -8.00 -32.14
N ILE A 136 -12.22 -8.38 -33.27
CA ILE A 136 -12.18 -7.57 -34.47
C ILE A 136 -13.19 -8.17 -35.45
N THR A 137 -14.13 -7.35 -35.94
CA THR A 137 -15.14 -7.76 -36.90
C THR A 137 -15.12 -6.79 -38.06
N PRO A 138 -15.00 -7.28 -39.35
CA PRO A 138 -15.12 -6.42 -40.51
C PRO A 138 -16.43 -5.63 -40.46
N TYR A 139 -16.33 -4.30 -40.56
CA TYR A 139 -17.47 -3.41 -40.46
C TYR A 139 -17.91 -2.90 -41.82
N ASP A 140 -16.96 -2.37 -42.64
CA ASP A 140 -17.24 -1.79 -43.96
C ASP A 140 -15.97 -1.77 -44.82
N THR A 141 -16.16 -1.46 -46.11
CA THR A 141 -15.08 -1.20 -47.08
C THR A 141 -15.30 0.16 -47.70
N LEU A 142 -14.50 1.12 -47.35
CA LEU A 142 -14.54 2.46 -47.90
C LEU A 142 -13.81 2.44 -49.26
N THR A 143 -14.46 2.94 -50.33
CA THR A 143 -13.83 3.06 -51.65
C THR A 143 -13.67 4.54 -52.00
N SER A 144 -12.44 4.95 -52.27
CA SER A 144 -12.16 6.33 -52.72
C SER A 144 -12.79 6.59 -54.08
N SER A 145 -13.66 7.58 -54.18
CA SER A 145 -14.29 7.97 -55.45
C SER A 145 -13.31 8.59 -56.46
N GLN A 146 -12.12 9.01 -56.00
CA GLN A 146 -11.09 9.65 -56.85
C GLN A 146 -10.07 8.65 -57.37
N THR A 147 -9.65 7.70 -56.53
CA THR A 147 -8.54 6.78 -56.82
C THR A 147 -9.02 5.35 -57.02
N GLY A 148 -10.19 4.99 -56.61
CA GLY A 148 -10.69 3.61 -56.55
C GLY A 148 -10.02 2.76 -55.46
N ALA A 149 -9.15 3.35 -54.63
CA ALA A 149 -8.51 2.64 -53.52
C ALA A 149 -9.56 2.20 -52.50
N GLN A 150 -9.37 1.01 -51.93
CA GLN A 150 -10.24 0.44 -50.91
C GLN A 150 -9.54 0.40 -49.57
N THR A 151 -10.20 0.92 -48.53
CA THR A 151 -9.77 0.86 -47.13
C THR A 151 -10.74 -0.03 -46.37
N LEU A 152 -10.24 -1.09 -45.76
CA LEU A 152 -11.01 -1.94 -44.86
C LEU A 152 -11.21 -1.21 -43.50
N VAL A 153 -12.44 -1.25 -43.05
CA VAL A 153 -12.82 -0.68 -41.77
C VAL A 153 -13.31 -1.80 -40.85
N ASP A 154 -12.70 -1.90 -39.68
CA ASP A 154 -13.00 -2.92 -38.71
C ASP A 154 -13.66 -2.32 -37.46
N SER A 155 -14.64 -3.02 -36.91
CA SER A 155 -15.17 -2.75 -35.58
C SER A 155 -14.35 -3.53 -34.56
N VAL A 156 -13.69 -2.83 -33.64
CA VAL A 156 -12.92 -3.42 -32.54
C VAL A 156 -13.74 -3.33 -31.28
N PHE A 157 -13.97 -4.48 -30.62
CA PHE A 157 -14.69 -4.61 -29.38
C PHE A 157 -13.73 -5.12 -28.30
N ASN A 158 -13.39 -4.26 -27.33
CA ASN A 158 -12.51 -4.59 -26.22
C ASN A 158 -13.32 -4.83 -24.96
N GLN A 159 -13.01 -5.91 -24.27
CA GLN A 159 -13.55 -6.25 -22.96
C GLN A 159 -12.40 -6.41 -21.96
N ASN A 160 -12.48 -5.69 -20.86
CA ASN A 160 -11.49 -5.75 -19.79
C ASN A 160 -12.15 -6.06 -18.45
N ILE A 161 -11.62 -7.03 -17.73
CA ILE A 161 -12.09 -7.40 -16.40
C ILE A 161 -10.95 -7.22 -15.42
N ASN A 162 -11.11 -6.26 -14.51
CA ASN A 162 -10.12 -5.96 -13.50
C ASN A 162 -10.64 -6.36 -12.11
N MET A 163 -9.89 -7.19 -11.41
CA MET A 163 -10.25 -7.75 -10.12
C MET A 163 -9.21 -7.38 -9.09
N ASN A 164 -9.68 -6.91 -7.92
CA ASN A 164 -8.81 -6.50 -6.83
C ASN A 164 -9.39 -6.93 -5.48
N TYR A 165 -8.56 -7.56 -4.65
CA TYR A 165 -8.86 -7.80 -3.25
C TYR A 165 -8.06 -6.85 -2.37
N GLN A 166 -8.76 -6.02 -1.61
CA GLN A 166 -8.19 -4.96 -0.78
C GLN A 166 -8.50 -5.17 0.70
N THR A 167 -7.53 -4.85 1.56
CA THR A 167 -7.72 -4.88 3.02
C THR A 167 -7.29 -3.57 3.66
N GLN A 168 -8.06 -3.14 4.66
CA GLN A 168 -7.65 -2.12 5.61
C GLN A 168 -7.32 -2.83 6.93
N GLN A 169 -6.12 -2.61 7.44
CA GLN A 169 -5.58 -3.36 8.58
C GLN A 169 -5.18 -2.41 9.69
N LEU A 170 -5.51 -2.78 10.92
CA LEU A 170 -4.93 -2.18 12.13
C LEU A 170 -3.92 -3.16 12.70
N ARG A 171 -2.71 -2.69 12.94
CA ARG A 171 -1.59 -3.51 13.40
C ARG A 171 -0.96 -2.95 14.66
N LEU A 172 -0.58 -3.83 15.57
CA LEU A 172 0.37 -3.56 16.64
C LEU A 172 1.79 -3.76 16.09
N ASP A 173 2.66 -2.81 16.34
CA ASP A 173 4.02 -2.79 15.83
C ASP A 173 5.01 -2.65 16.97
N GLY A 174 6.06 -3.49 16.96
CA GLY A 174 7.13 -3.46 17.94
C GLY A 174 8.48 -3.61 17.27
N ALA A 175 9.44 -2.72 17.58
CA ALA A 175 10.78 -2.79 17.03
C ALA A 175 11.85 -2.41 18.04
N LEU A 176 12.95 -3.17 18.04
CA LEU A 176 14.16 -2.82 18.76
C LEU A 176 15.08 -2.03 17.81
N ILE A 177 15.30 -0.76 18.12
CA ILE A 177 16.03 0.19 17.29
C ILE A 177 17.41 0.47 17.90
N PHE A 178 18.45 0.28 17.12
CA PHE A 178 19.81 0.69 17.39
C PHE A 178 20.09 1.97 16.61
N GLN A 179 20.61 2.99 17.27
CA GLN A 179 20.77 4.32 16.68
C GLN A 179 22.13 4.90 17.06
N THR A 180 22.73 5.66 16.12
CA THR A 180 23.95 6.41 16.38
C THR A 180 23.67 7.60 17.30
N THR A 181 24.74 8.14 17.91
CA THR A 181 24.63 9.28 18.84
C THR A 181 23.99 10.52 18.18
N ASP A 182 23.17 11.25 18.94
CA ASP A 182 22.55 12.51 18.51
C ASP A 182 23.45 13.75 18.66
N LYS A 183 24.76 13.59 18.86
CA LYS A 183 25.69 14.72 18.90
C LYS A 183 25.65 15.55 17.61
N TYR A 184 25.44 14.88 16.48
CA TYR A 184 25.38 15.48 15.17
C TYR A 184 23.94 15.84 14.76
N ARG A 185 23.81 16.62 13.68
CA ARG A 185 22.50 16.96 13.09
C ARG A 185 21.81 15.74 12.49
N PHE A 186 22.60 14.78 12.00
CA PHE A 186 22.14 13.55 11.41
C PHE A 186 22.49 12.37 12.31
N SER A 187 21.58 11.40 12.42
CA SER A 187 21.81 10.11 13.05
C SER A 187 21.20 9.01 12.21
N PHE A 188 21.86 7.86 12.17
CA PHE A 188 21.38 6.66 11.49
C PHE A 188 20.79 5.69 12.49
N HIS A 189 19.81 4.91 12.04
CA HIS A 189 19.25 3.85 12.85
C HIS A 189 18.99 2.61 12.01
N THR A 190 19.06 1.46 12.67
CA THR A 190 18.65 0.16 12.16
C THR A 190 18.07 -0.65 13.31
N GLY A 191 17.49 -1.82 13.02
CA GLY A 191 16.91 -2.64 14.07
C GLY A 191 16.26 -3.90 13.54
N ILE A 192 15.44 -4.49 14.39
CA ILE A 192 14.57 -5.60 14.04
C ILE A 192 13.18 -5.31 14.58
N GLY A 193 12.17 -5.60 13.79
CA GLY A 193 10.77 -5.33 14.16
C GLY A 193 9.81 -6.42 13.73
N VAL A 194 8.69 -6.46 14.43
CA VAL A 194 7.56 -7.33 14.13
C VAL A 194 6.27 -6.52 14.20
N SER A 195 5.31 -6.90 13.36
CA SER A 195 3.98 -6.29 13.37
C SER A 195 2.92 -7.36 13.26
N LEU A 196 1.89 -7.26 14.10
CA LEU A 196 0.74 -8.16 14.15
C LEU A 196 -0.52 -7.33 13.93
N GLY A 197 -1.41 -7.78 13.07
CA GLY A 197 -2.62 -7.04 12.78
C GLY A 197 -3.78 -7.88 12.30
N THR A 198 -4.95 -7.26 12.32
CA THR A 198 -6.18 -7.80 11.76
C THR A 198 -6.74 -6.84 10.73
N ALA A 199 -7.36 -7.37 9.70
CA ALA A 199 -8.16 -6.58 8.80
C ALA A 199 -9.41 -6.06 9.54
N ILE A 200 -9.67 -4.77 9.41
CA ILE A 200 -10.90 -4.12 9.90
C ILE A 200 -11.93 -3.97 8.77
N SER A 201 -11.47 -4.07 7.53
CA SER A 201 -12.30 -4.10 6.33
C SER A 201 -11.57 -4.90 5.25
N SER A 202 -12.31 -5.81 4.61
CA SER A 202 -11.84 -6.60 3.48
C SER A 202 -12.90 -6.56 2.39
N ARG A 203 -12.49 -6.32 1.14
CA ARG A 203 -13.39 -6.24 0.01
C ARG A 203 -12.75 -6.73 -1.28
N THR A 204 -13.55 -7.37 -2.11
CA THR A 204 -13.23 -7.70 -3.50
C THR A 204 -14.01 -6.76 -4.41
N THR A 205 -13.31 -6.12 -5.34
CA THR A 205 -13.92 -5.28 -6.38
C THR A 205 -13.61 -5.89 -7.74
N ILE A 206 -14.65 -6.04 -8.56
CA ILE A 206 -14.60 -6.57 -9.91
C ILE A 206 -15.17 -5.50 -10.82
N ASN A 207 -14.37 -5.03 -11.78
CA ASN A 207 -14.76 -4.02 -12.75
C ASN A 207 -14.78 -4.64 -14.14
N TYR A 208 -15.90 -4.54 -14.80
CA TYR A 208 -16.11 -4.90 -16.20
C TYR A 208 -16.10 -3.62 -17.00
N LEU A 209 -15.27 -3.57 -18.02
CA LEU A 209 -15.12 -2.43 -18.92
C LEU A 209 -15.29 -2.93 -20.34
N GLU A 210 -16.21 -2.36 -21.07
CA GLU A 210 -16.45 -2.63 -22.49
C GLU A 210 -16.24 -1.34 -23.28
N ASP A 211 -15.47 -1.45 -24.37
CA ASP A 211 -15.15 -0.35 -25.26
C ASP A 211 -15.27 -0.81 -26.70
N ARG A 212 -15.91 -0.01 -27.54
CA ARG A 212 -16.06 -0.28 -28.97
C ARG A 212 -15.60 0.91 -29.78
N TYR A 213 -14.75 0.68 -30.73
CA TYR A 213 -14.32 1.69 -31.70
C TYR A 213 -14.16 1.12 -33.10
N ILE A 214 -14.09 2.02 -34.07
CA ILE A 214 -13.87 1.69 -35.48
C ILE A 214 -12.43 2.02 -35.80
N SER A 215 -11.72 1.06 -36.46
CA SER A 215 -10.33 1.18 -36.91
C SER A 215 -10.26 1.01 -38.43
N SER A 216 -9.39 1.75 -39.11
CA SER A 216 -9.13 1.59 -40.54
C SER A 216 -7.75 1.00 -40.82
N SER A 217 -7.59 0.20 -41.86
CA SER A 217 -6.35 -0.51 -42.19
C SER A 217 -5.24 0.37 -42.77
N ASP A 218 -5.50 1.65 -43.05
CA ASP A 218 -4.52 2.57 -43.64
C ASP A 218 -3.50 3.16 -42.64
N ASP A 219 -3.58 2.76 -41.37
CA ASP A 219 -2.76 3.37 -40.28
C ASP A 219 -1.37 2.74 -40.10
N GLU A 220 -0.91 1.85 -41.02
CA GLU A 220 0.42 1.22 -40.85
C GLU A 220 1.62 2.15 -41.10
N ASP A 221 1.46 3.35 -41.68
CA ASP A 221 2.59 4.16 -42.10
C ASP A 221 2.66 5.61 -41.60
N ASN A 222 1.84 6.07 -40.65
CA ASN A 222 1.95 7.45 -40.20
C ASN A 222 1.67 7.71 -38.73
N ASP A 223 2.56 8.50 -38.17
CA ASP A 223 2.53 9.11 -36.83
C ASP A 223 1.12 9.50 -36.33
N GLY A 224 0.47 8.63 -35.60
CA GLY A 224 -0.22 9.00 -34.37
C GLY A 224 -1.59 9.65 -34.44
N ASP A 225 -2.25 9.82 -35.57
CA ASP A 225 -3.63 10.29 -35.58
C ASP A 225 -4.63 9.12 -35.71
N PHE A 226 -4.86 8.42 -34.60
CA PHE A 226 -5.99 7.53 -34.44
C PHE A 226 -7.28 8.32 -34.55
N TYR A 227 -7.94 8.32 -35.70
CA TYR A 227 -9.34 8.70 -35.80
C TYR A 227 -10.19 7.59 -35.17
N SER A 228 -10.15 7.46 -33.84
CA SER A 228 -11.13 6.67 -33.12
C SER A 228 -12.44 7.45 -33.10
N TYR A 229 -13.34 7.12 -33.99
CA TYR A 229 -14.72 7.56 -33.87
C TYR A 229 -15.31 6.74 -32.69
N ASN A 230 -15.28 7.29 -31.50
CA ASN A 230 -16.02 6.75 -30.37
C ASN A 230 -17.51 6.89 -30.66
N GLU A 231 -18.13 5.87 -31.19
CA GLU A 231 -19.56 5.68 -30.95
C GLU A 231 -19.65 5.38 -29.44
N ASP A 232 -20.46 6.16 -28.70
CA ASP A 232 -20.64 6.19 -27.26
C ASP A 232 -21.07 4.85 -26.63
N ALA A 233 -20.27 3.82 -26.75
CA ALA A 233 -20.50 2.52 -26.12
C ALA A 233 -19.40 2.16 -25.12
N TYR A 234 -19.13 3.07 -24.19
CA TYR A 234 -18.35 2.75 -23.01
C TYR A 234 -19.28 2.28 -21.90
N GLU A 235 -19.35 0.99 -21.71
CA GLU A 235 -20.11 0.42 -20.59
C GLU A 235 -19.14 -0.01 -19.48
N SER A 236 -19.46 0.39 -18.27
CA SER A 236 -18.70 -0.05 -17.10
C SER A 236 -19.64 -0.55 -16.01
N VAL A 237 -19.39 -1.76 -15.55
CA VAL A 237 -20.09 -2.36 -14.41
C VAL A 237 -19.08 -2.65 -13.32
N SER A 238 -19.36 -2.20 -12.10
CA SER A 238 -18.50 -2.44 -10.93
C SER A 238 -19.28 -3.15 -9.83
N GLU A 239 -18.74 -4.28 -9.39
CA GLU A 239 -19.26 -5.02 -8.26
C GLU A 239 -18.28 -4.96 -7.09
N THR A 240 -18.80 -4.81 -5.87
CA THR A 240 -17.99 -4.85 -4.66
C THR A 240 -18.60 -5.82 -3.65
N VAL A 241 -17.82 -6.84 -3.29
CA VAL A 241 -18.20 -7.86 -2.32
C VAL A 241 -17.39 -7.66 -1.05
N LYS A 242 -18.08 -7.66 0.11
CA LYS A 242 -17.43 -7.61 1.42
C LYS A 242 -16.98 -9.02 1.82
N ASN A 243 -15.70 -9.15 2.17
CA ASN A 243 -15.10 -10.41 2.58
C ASN A 243 -14.91 -10.49 4.11
N LYS A 244 -14.58 -11.69 4.61
CA LYS A 244 -14.22 -11.89 6.00
C LYS A 244 -12.87 -11.24 6.31
N ASN A 245 -12.73 -10.79 7.54
CA ASN A 245 -11.51 -10.16 8.00
C ASN A 245 -10.44 -11.21 8.33
N GLY A 246 -9.25 -11.02 7.81
CA GLY A 246 -8.10 -11.88 8.03
C GLY A 246 -7.09 -11.31 9.02
N PHE A 247 -5.98 -12.03 9.19
CA PHE A 247 -4.86 -11.64 10.03
C PHE A 247 -3.62 -11.37 9.17
N ALA A 248 -2.74 -10.51 9.68
CA ALA A 248 -1.47 -10.23 9.05
C ALA A 248 -0.34 -10.21 10.08
N PHE A 249 0.79 -10.77 9.69
CA PHE A 249 2.05 -10.73 10.42
C PHE A 249 3.14 -10.16 9.51
N THR A 250 4.06 -9.38 10.07
CA THR A 250 5.22 -8.89 9.33
C THR A 250 6.44 -8.94 10.23
N GLY A 251 7.52 -9.54 9.73
CA GLY A 251 8.87 -9.40 10.28
C GLY A 251 9.68 -8.48 9.38
N TYR A 252 10.37 -7.46 9.94
CA TYR A 252 11.06 -6.47 9.13
C TYR A 252 12.33 -5.94 9.78
N ILE A 253 13.22 -5.35 8.97
CA ILE A 253 14.44 -4.68 9.38
C ILE A 253 14.31 -3.19 9.07
N PRO A 254 14.08 -2.31 10.06
CA PRO A 254 14.05 -0.87 9.82
C PRO A 254 15.47 -0.34 9.60
N VAL A 255 15.65 0.45 8.55
CA VAL A 255 16.89 1.15 8.23
C VAL A 255 16.53 2.58 7.87
N GLY A 256 17.15 3.55 8.53
CA GLY A 256 16.80 4.93 8.25
C GLY A 256 17.75 5.95 8.84
N PHE A 257 17.40 7.20 8.61
CA PHE A 257 18.14 8.34 9.16
C PHE A 257 17.19 9.35 9.78
N ASN A 258 17.70 10.07 10.78
CA ASN A 258 17.00 11.17 11.44
C ASN A 258 17.80 12.46 11.22
N MET A 259 17.08 13.56 10.99
CA MET A 259 17.63 14.90 10.87
C MET A 259 16.98 15.81 11.92
N ARG A 260 17.79 16.36 12.84
CA ARG A 260 17.34 17.34 13.81
C ARG A 260 17.08 18.69 13.14
N LEU A 261 15.92 19.28 13.37
CA LEU A 261 15.51 20.53 12.71
C LEU A 261 16.25 21.76 13.24
N GLY A 262 16.61 21.78 14.54
CA GLY A 262 17.28 22.95 15.11
C GLY A 262 18.26 22.62 16.23
N LYS A 263 19.16 23.60 16.53
CA LYS A 263 20.14 23.51 17.60
C LYS A 263 19.96 24.60 18.68
N LYS A 264 19.35 25.73 18.35
CA LYS A 264 19.36 26.91 19.21
C LYS A 264 18.12 27.05 20.09
N ARG A 265 16.92 26.80 19.57
CA ARG A 265 15.67 26.94 20.31
C ARG A 265 15.27 25.59 20.90
N GLU A 266 14.83 25.55 22.15
CA GLU A 266 14.49 24.33 22.90
C GLU A 266 13.52 23.41 22.13
N PHE A 267 12.43 23.94 21.63
CA PHE A 267 11.46 23.17 20.84
C PHE A 267 12.10 22.44 19.64
N TRP A 268 12.90 23.16 18.83
CA TRP A 268 13.49 22.61 17.61
C TRP A 268 14.64 21.61 17.86
N LYS A 269 15.24 21.63 19.06
CA LYS A 269 16.26 20.63 19.48
C LYS A 269 15.65 19.24 19.61
N HIS A 270 14.37 19.17 20.01
CA HIS A 270 13.65 17.94 20.27
C HIS A 270 12.96 17.40 19.03
N LEU A 271 12.74 18.22 17.99
CA LEU A 271 12.03 17.85 16.78
C LEU A 271 12.99 17.34 15.70
N ASN A 272 12.71 16.14 15.21
CA ASN A 272 13.46 15.49 14.14
C ASN A 272 12.52 15.09 13.01
N ILE A 273 12.98 15.21 11.76
CA ILE A 273 12.41 14.53 10.62
C ILE A 273 13.19 13.23 10.43
N TYR A 274 12.51 12.15 10.11
CA TYR A 274 13.19 10.91 9.77
C TYR A 274 12.59 10.27 8.52
N ALA A 275 13.45 9.55 7.81
CA ALA A 275 13.08 8.66 6.72
C ALA A 275 13.53 7.25 7.08
N GLU A 276 12.68 6.26 6.82
CA GLU A 276 12.91 4.88 7.19
C GLU A 276 12.42 3.94 6.09
N MET A 277 13.23 2.99 5.71
CA MET A 277 12.90 1.86 4.87
C MET A 277 12.77 0.60 5.73
N ARG A 278 11.79 -0.24 5.44
CA ARG A 278 11.53 -1.50 6.15
C ARG A 278 11.37 -2.64 5.13
N PRO A 279 12.47 -3.22 4.63
CA PRO A 279 12.38 -4.51 3.97
C PRO A 279 11.86 -5.56 4.96
N GLY A 280 10.93 -6.41 4.52
CA GLY A 280 10.31 -7.38 5.41
C GLY A 280 9.55 -8.49 4.71
N LEU A 281 9.26 -9.53 5.50
CA LEU A 281 8.43 -10.65 5.12
C LEU A 281 7.02 -10.42 5.66
N TYR A 282 6.05 -10.42 4.76
CA TYR A 282 4.63 -10.19 5.04
C TYR A 282 3.87 -11.49 4.87
N ILE A 283 3.17 -11.90 5.91
CA ILE A 283 2.30 -13.07 5.91
C ILE A 283 0.88 -12.57 6.11
N THR A 284 0.00 -12.86 5.15
CA THR A 284 -1.42 -12.45 5.20
C THR A 284 -2.30 -13.68 5.09
N ALA A 285 -3.08 -13.95 6.12
CA ALA A 285 -4.08 -15.00 6.15
C ALA A 285 -5.42 -14.43 5.70
N ILE A 286 -5.90 -14.87 4.56
CA ILE A 286 -7.19 -14.50 3.98
C ILE A 286 -8.13 -15.69 4.24
N PRO A 287 -9.24 -15.53 5.00
CA PRO A 287 -10.09 -16.68 5.42
C PRO A 287 -10.64 -17.51 4.27
N GLU A 288 -10.88 -16.89 3.12
CA GLU A 288 -11.40 -17.54 1.92
C GLU A 288 -10.32 -18.20 1.04
N LEU A 289 -9.03 -17.90 1.28
CA LEU A 289 -7.92 -18.33 0.44
C LEU A 289 -6.77 -18.91 1.27
N ALA A 290 -5.78 -19.43 0.57
CA ALA A 290 -4.52 -19.84 1.21
C ALA A 290 -3.76 -18.64 1.79
N THR A 291 -3.01 -18.88 2.86
CA THR A 291 -2.11 -17.88 3.45
C THR A 291 -1.07 -17.45 2.43
N GLN A 292 -0.93 -16.14 2.24
CA GLN A 292 0.04 -15.54 1.33
C GLN A 292 1.28 -15.09 2.09
N THR A 293 2.44 -15.31 1.49
CA THR A 293 3.73 -14.87 2.03
C THR A 293 4.48 -14.09 0.96
N ASN A 294 4.77 -12.82 1.23
CA ASN A 294 5.39 -11.91 0.29
C ASN A 294 6.59 -11.20 0.91
N PHE A 295 7.59 -10.90 0.11
CA PHE A 295 8.64 -9.98 0.48
C PHE A 295 8.26 -8.58 -0.02
N GLY A 296 8.27 -7.59 0.89
CA GLY A 296 7.90 -6.22 0.57
C GLY A 296 8.86 -5.20 1.15
N LEU A 297 8.78 -3.99 0.61
CA LEU A 297 9.52 -2.84 1.07
C LEU A 297 8.56 -1.72 1.45
N THR A 298 8.58 -1.33 2.72
CA THR A 298 7.86 -0.14 3.20
C THR A 298 8.80 1.03 3.27
N SER A 299 8.41 2.18 2.72
CA SER A 299 9.12 3.46 2.80
C SER A 299 8.29 4.45 3.60
N ASN A 300 8.86 5.03 4.64
CA ASN A 300 8.19 5.94 5.56
C ASN A 300 8.94 7.26 5.69
N LEU A 301 8.18 8.34 5.82
CA LEU A 301 8.64 9.64 6.25
C LEU A 301 7.88 10.03 7.51
N GLY A 302 8.55 10.63 8.49
CA GLY A 302 7.88 10.95 9.73
C GLY A 302 8.51 12.07 10.53
N LEU A 303 7.79 12.45 11.58
CA LEU A 303 8.23 13.38 12.60
C LEU A 303 8.47 12.62 13.89
N LYS A 304 9.55 12.98 14.59
CA LYS A 304 9.96 12.39 15.84
C LYS A 304 10.25 13.51 16.85
N ILE A 305 9.60 13.44 18.00
CA ILE A 305 9.87 14.30 19.15
C ILE A 305 10.67 13.48 20.15
N LYS A 306 11.83 13.99 20.58
CA LYS A 306 12.71 13.38 21.57
C LYS A 306 12.82 14.29 22.80
N TRP A 307 12.87 13.72 23.99
CA TRP A 307 13.12 14.43 25.25
C TRP A 307 14.02 13.67 26.20
#